data_337405772b843c5335749568c346d957
#
_entry.id   337405772b843c5335749568c346d957
#
_cell.length_a   1.000
_cell.length_b   1.000
_cell.length_c   1.000
_cell.angle_alpha   90.00
_cell.angle_beta   90.00
_cell.angle_gamma   90.00
#
_symmetry.space_group_name_H-M   'P 1'
#
loop_
_entity.id
_entity.type
_entity.pdbx_description
1 polymer ?
#
loop_
_entity_poly.entity_id
_entity_poly.type
_entity_poly.pdbx_seq_one_letter_code
_entity_poly.pdbx_strand_id
1 'polypeptide(L)'
;RYVAEAKRQVFGVVGIDMVAGPSEVLIIADGSAPASWMAMDLFSQAEHDEQAQAILISPDDAYLDAVEVAMETLLSTMSREGIIRAALANRGALIKVHDLDDAISLSNRLAPEHLQLAFNDAETRVSELTVAGAIFVGAMSCESLGDYCAGPNHVLPTSSTARFSSPLGVYDFQKRSSIIHCSTEGAMVLGRVASVLARGESLEAHARSAELRLATLDG
;
A
#
# COMPACT_ATOMS: atom_id res chain seq x y z
N ARG A 1 16.03 3.77 -8.35
CA ARG A 1 16.03 5.04 -9.09
C ARG A 1 15.86 4.83 -10.60
N TYR A 2 16.76 4.06 -11.28
CA TYR A 2 16.72 3.89 -12.75
C TYR A 2 15.44 3.21 -13.24
N VAL A 3 14.97 2.16 -12.54
CA VAL A 3 13.73 1.45 -12.90
C VAL A 3 12.52 2.38 -12.79
N ALA A 4 12.43 3.17 -11.72
CA ALA A 4 11.35 4.13 -11.53
C ALA A 4 11.32 5.18 -12.67
N GLU A 5 12.48 5.68 -13.09
CA GLU A 5 12.56 6.63 -14.21
C GLU A 5 12.20 5.97 -15.55
N ALA A 6 12.69 4.75 -15.80
CA ALA A 6 12.33 4.01 -17.01
C ALA A 6 10.81 3.77 -17.10
N LYS A 7 10.16 3.39 -15.97
CA LYS A 7 8.71 3.22 -15.90
C LYS A 7 7.96 4.51 -16.25
N ARG A 8 8.40 5.66 -15.74
CA ARG A 8 7.78 6.96 -16.07
C ARG A 8 7.87 7.30 -17.55
N GLN A 9 9.00 6.97 -18.20
CA GLN A 9 9.23 7.27 -19.60
C GLN A 9 8.40 6.40 -20.55
N VAL A 10 8.10 5.16 -20.19
CA VAL A 10 7.35 4.24 -21.04
C VAL A 10 5.84 4.25 -20.77
N PHE A 11 5.40 4.85 -19.66
CA PHE A 11 3.98 4.90 -19.31
C PHE A 11 3.17 5.64 -20.39
N GLY A 12 2.08 5.01 -20.82
CA GLY A 12 1.23 5.49 -21.90
C GLY A 12 1.51 4.80 -23.24
N VAL A 13 2.75 4.35 -23.50
CA VAL A 13 3.07 3.42 -24.59
C VAL A 13 2.81 1.98 -24.14
N VAL A 14 3.21 1.67 -22.92
CA VAL A 14 2.89 0.42 -22.22
C VAL A 14 2.30 0.72 -20.84
N GLY A 15 1.56 -0.24 -20.28
CA GLY A 15 1.13 -0.17 -18.89
C GLY A 15 2.32 -0.40 -17.94
N ILE A 16 2.23 0.17 -16.77
CA ILE A 16 3.16 -0.10 -15.66
C ILE A 16 2.37 -0.55 -14.44
N ASP A 17 3.01 -1.29 -13.55
CA ASP A 17 2.48 -1.67 -12.25
C ASP A 17 2.38 -0.45 -11.33
N MET A 18 3.52 -0.03 -10.78
CA MET A 18 3.65 1.15 -9.92
C MET A 18 5.05 1.75 -10.04
N VAL A 19 5.20 2.96 -9.56
CA VAL A 19 6.51 3.59 -9.34
C VAL A 19 6.79 3.53 -7.84
N ALA A 20 7.61 2.56 -7.42
CA ALA A 20 7.99 2.41 -6.03
C ALA A 20 8.94 3.54 -5.57
N GLY A 21 8.73 4.01 -4.34
CA GLY A 21 9.63 4.87 -3.60
C GLY A 21 10.67 4.08 -2.80
N PRO A 22 11.40 4.73 -1.88
CA PRO A 22 12.20 4.06 -0.87
C PRO A 22 11.33 3.16 0.01
N SER A 23 11.89 2.05 0.45
CA SER A 23 11.17 1.09 1.29
C SER A 23 10.82 1.64 2.67
N GLU A 24 9.74 1.14 3.26
CA GLU A 24 9.16 1.66 4.49
C GLU A 24 8.73 0.53 5.43
N VAL A 25 9.09 0.61 6.70
CA VAL A 25 8.50 -0.22 7.76
C VAL A 25 7.87 0.65 8.84
N LEU A 26 6.69 0.27 9.28
CA LEU A 26 6.03 0.77 10.47
C LEU A 26 5.76 -0.39 11.41
N ILE A 27 6.26 -0.30 12.63
CA ILE A 27 6.04 -1.29 13.68
C ILE A 27 5.11 -0.69 14.74
N ILE A 28 4.05 -1.41 15.11
CA ILE A 28 3.25 -1.12 16.30
C ILE A 28 3.60 -2.16 17.35
N ALA A 29 4.05 -1.72 18.53
CA ALA A 29 4.47 -2.60 19.60
C ALA A 29 3.92 -2.17 20.97
N ASP A 30 3.56 -3.13 21.80
CA ASP A 30 3.00 -2.91 23.17
C ASP A 30 3.99 -3.24 24.31
N GLY A 31 5.24 -3.59 23.96
CA GLY A 31 6.23 -4.02 24.91
C GLY A 31 6.27 -5.53 25.18
N SER A 32 5.39 -6.32 24.58
CA SER A 32 5.37 -7.78 24.75
C SER A 32 6.49 -8.50 23.98
N ALA A 33 7.01 -7.92 22.92
CA ALA A 33 8.13 -8.44 22.15
C ALA A 33 9.49 -7.93 22.69
N PRO A 34 10.59 -8.70 22.58
CA PRO A 34 11.91 -8.20 22.96
C PRO A 34 12.30 -6.94 22.20
N ALA A 35 12.77 -5.90 22.88
CA ALA A 35 13.18 -4.64 22.28
C ALA A 35 14.28 -4.81 21.23
N SER A 36 15.19 -5.78 21.41
CA SER A 36 16.24 -6.10 20.45
C SER A 36 15.71 -6.65 19.12
N TRP A 37 14.55 -7.30 19.12
CA TRP A 37 13.91 -7.74 17.88
C TRP A 37 13.40 -6.52 17.08
N MET A 38 12.71 -5.61 17.74
CA MET A 38 12.21 -4.39 17.10
C MET A 38 13.33 -3.51 16.58
N ALA A 39 14.42 -3.39 17.33
CA ALA A 39 15.62 -2.69 16.87
C ALA A 39 16.19 -3.32 15.59
N MET A 40 16.24 -4.65 15.53
CA MET A 40 16.74 -5.36 14.34
C MET A 40 15.77 -5.29 13.17
N ASP A 41 14.46 -5.33 13.41
CA ASP A 41 13.42 -5.17 12.38
C ASP A 41 13.45 -3.76 11.77
N LEU A 42 13.70 -2.72 12.58
CA LEU A 42 13.95 -1.36 12.07
C LEU A 42 15.21 -1.29 11.22
N PHE A 43 16.28 -2.00 11.62
CA PHE A 43 17.53 -2.04 10.87
C PHE A 43 17.42 -2.81 9.57
N SER A 44 16.64 -3.90 9.51
CA SER A 44 16.42 -4.66 8.31
C SER A 44 15.83 -3.80 7.19
N GLN A 45 14.98 -2.84 7.54
CA GLN A 45 14.46 -1.86 6.59
C GLN A 45 15.45 -0.73 6.32
N ALA A 46 16.07 -0.18 7.37
CA ALA A 46 16.96 0.97 7.25
C ALA A 46 18.24 0.65 6.45
N GLU A 47 18.67 -0.61 6.39
CA GLU A 47 19.86 -1.00 5.64
C GLU A 47 19.68 -1.00 4.12
N HIS A 48 18.44 -0.92 3.61
CA HIS A 48 18.18 -0.93 2.17
C HIS A 48 18.72 0.32 1.46
N ASP A 49 18.43 1.50 2.00
CA ASP A 49 18.80 2.80 1.37
C ASP A 49 18.79 3.92 2.42
N GLU A 50 19.60 4.95 2.22
CA GLU A 50 19.66 6.14 3.09
C GLU A 50 18.32 6.90 3.19
N GLN A 51 17.37 6.65 2.26
CA GLN A 51 16.03 7.22 2.24
C GLN A 51 14.96 6.25 2.76
N ALA A 52 15.35 5.04 3.21
CA ALA A 52 14.40 4.09 3.80
C ALA A 52 13.75 4.69 5.06
N GLN A 53 12.48 4.37 5.27
CA GLN A 53 11.74 4.80 6.45
C GLN A 53 11.60 3.66 7.45
N ALA A 54 11.96 3.91 8.71
CA ALA A 54 11.84 2.95 9.79
C ALA A 54 11.21 3.61 11.01
N ILE A 55 9.94 3.29 11.29
CA ILE A 55 9.14 3.92 12.35
C ILE A 55 8.65 2.84 13.32
N LEU A 56 8.76 3.11 14.62
CA LEU A 56 8.13 2.31 15.66
C LEU A 56 7.18 3.19 16.48
N ILE A 57 5.97 2.69 16.71
CA ILE A 57 4.94 3.33 17.52
C ILE A 57 4.63 2.44 18.71
N SER A 58 4.64 3.03 19.91
CA SER A 58 4.29 2.31 21.14
C SER A 58 3.52 3.20 22.11
N PRO A 59 2.58 2.63 22.89
CA PRO A 59 2.00 3.30 24.04
C PRO A 59 2.88 3.22 25.30
N ASP A 60 4.05 2.58 25.27
CA ASP A 60 4.95 2.39 26.42
C ASP A 60 6.27 3.14 26.22
N ASP A 61 6.50 4.21 26.99
CA ASP A 61 7.72 5.00 26.97
C ASP A 61 8.94 4.18 27.35
N ALA A 62 8.84 3.37 28.40
CA ALA A 62 9.96 2.57 28.86
C ALA A 62 10.38 1.51 27.81
N TYR A 63 9.41 1.04 27.03
CA TYR A 63 9.71 0.16 25.90
C TYR A 63 10.40 0.88 24.75
N LEU A 64 9.97 2.12 24.41
CA LEU A 64 10.66 2.93 23.41
C LEU A 64 12.11 3.20 23.80
N ASP A 65 12.35 3.55 25.07
CA ASP A 65 13.70 3.74 25.62
C ASP A 65 14.54 2.43 25.51
N ALA A 66 13.93 1.29 25.80
CA ALA A 66 14.61 -0.02 25.67
C ALA A 66 14.95 -0.36 24.22
N VAL A 67 14.08 0.01 23.26
CA VAL A 67 14.37 -0.15 21.83
C VAL A 67 15.53 0.76 21.39
N GLU A 68 15.54 2.02 21.83
CA GLU A 68 16.62 2.96 21.54
C GLU A 68 17.97 2.43 22.06
N VAL A 69 18.03 1.96 23.30
CA VAL A 69 19.24 1.35 23.87
C VAL A 69 19.67 0.09 23.09
N ALA A 70 18.71 -0.73 22.64
CA ALA A 70 19.01 -1.89 21.82
C ALA A 70 19.57 -1.48 20.45
N MET A 71 19.01 -0.42 19.83
CA MET A 71 19.52 0.15 18.58
C MET A 71 20.96 0.65 18.72
N GLU A 72 21.25 1.42 19.76
CA GLU A 72 22.62 1.89 20.02
C GLU A 72 23.62 0.73 20.17
N THR A 73 23.22 -0.32 20.88
CA THR A 73 24.07 -1.49 21.12
C THR A 73 24.30 -2.30 19.85
N LEU A 74 23.27 -2.52 19.05
CA LEU A 74 23.33 -3.38 17.87
C LEU A 74 23.92 -2.70 16.64
N LEU A 75 23.78 -1.39 16.51
CA LEU A 75 24.17 -0.65 15.31
C LEU A 75 25.64 -0.85 14.93
N SER A 76 26.54 -0.83 15.90
CA SER A 76 27.97 -1.03 15.67
C SER A 76 28.35 -2.44 15.17
N THR A 77 27.42 -3.40 15.27
CA THR A 77 27.61 -4.77 14.78
C THR A 77 27.15 -4.95 13.32
N MET A 78 26.52 -3.94 12.74
CA MET A 78 25.95 -4.02 11.40
C MET A 78 26.98 -3.70 10.32
N SER A 79 27.04 -4.55 9.29
CA SER A 79 27.93 -4.33 8.15
C SER A 79 27.62 -3.07 7.34
N ARG A 80 26.35 -2.63 7.36
CA ARG A 80 25.85 -1.43 6.66
C ARG A 80 25.55 -0.28 7.64
N GLU A 81 26.25 -0.20 8.76
CA GLU A 81 26.03 0.80 9.81
C GLU A 81 25.83 2.23 9.26
N GLY A 82 26.67 2.65 8.32
CA GLY A 82 26.61 4.01 7.77
C GLY A 82 25.28 4.31 7.06
N ILE A 83 24.73 3.33 6.31
CA ILE A 83 23.44 3.46 5.61
C ILE A 83 22.29 3.46 6.63
N ILE A 84 22.31 2.53 7.58
CA ILE A 84 21.31 2.45 8.65
C ILE A 84 21.26 3.77 9.42
N ARG A 85 22.40 4.28 9.82
CA ARG A 85 22.51 5.55 10.55
C ARG A 85 21.94 6.73 9.75
N ALA A 86 22.22 6.80 8.45
CA ALA A 86 21.70 7.84 7.57
C ALA A 86 20.18 7.71 7.39
N ALA A 87 19.66 6.52 7.16
CA ALA A 87 18.22 6.25 7.03
C ALA A 87 17.46 6.66 8.30
N LEU A 88 17.93 6.21 9.46
CA LEU A 88 17.33 6.55 10.75
C LEU A 88 17.39 8.06 11.06
N ALA A 89 18.49 8.72 10.74
CA ALA A 89 18.61 10.17 10.92
C ALA A 89 17.66 10.96 10.01
N ASN A 90 17.43 10.46 8.80
CA ASN A 90 16.57 11.12 7.81
C ASN A 90 15.08 10.83 8.01
N ARG A 91 14.72 9.55 8.22
CA ARG A 91 13.33 9.06 8.19
C ARG A 91 13.03 8.01 9.27
N GLY A 92 13.86 7.90 10.31
CA GLY A 92 13.60 7.08 11.49
C GLY A 92 12.75 7.83 12.53
N ALA A 93 11.91 7.11 13.26
CA ALA A 93 11.19 7.68 14.40
C ALA A 93 10.76 6.60 15.41
N LEU A 94 10.89 6.91 16.69
CA LEU A 94 10.24 6.22 17.79
C LEU A 94 9.12 7.13 18.29
N ILE A 95 7.86 6.69 18.18
CA ILE A 95 6.69 7.56 18.41
C ILE A 95 5.89 7.04 19.59
N LYS A 96 5.75 7.88 20.61
CA LYS A 96 4.84 7.66 21.71
C LYS A 96 3.41 8.03 21.31
N VAL A 97 2.48 7.15 21.62
CA VAL A 97 1.03 7.37 21.49
C VAL A 97 0.32 7.09 22.82
N HIS A 98 -0.94 7.46 22.93
CA HIS A 98 -1.70 7.25 24.15
C HIS A 98 -2.02 5.76 24.39
N ASP A 99 -2.47 5.07 23.32
CA ASP A 99 -2.85 3.64 23.34
C ASP A 99 -2.72 3.00 21.96
N LEU A 100 -3.13 1.74 21.84
CA LEU A 100 -3.11 1.02 20.57
C LEU A 100 -4.13 1.55 19.54
N ASP A 101 -5.22 2.18 19.97
CA ASP A 101 -6.20 2.79 19.06
C ASP A 101 -5.59 3.99 18.34
N ASP A 102 -4.85 4.81 19.07
CA ASP A 102 -4.06 5.91 18.50
C ASP A 102 -2.97 5.37 17.56
N ALA A 103 -2.29 4.28 17.90
CA ALA A 103 -1.29 3.65 17.05
C ALA A 103 -1.89 3.18 15.72
N ILE A 104 -3.02 2.49 15.75
CA ILE A 104 -3.75 2.03 14.57
C ILE A 104 -4.24 3.20 13.73
N SER A 105 -4.81 4.23 14.37
CA SER A 105 -5.25 5.44 13.68
C SER A 105 -4.08 6.14 12.96
N LEU A 106 -2.94 6.26 13.64
CA LEU A 106 -1.74 6.85 13.05
C LEU A 106 -1.18 5.99 11.91
N SER A 107 -1.16 4.67 12.04
CA SER A 107 -0.77 3.75 10.99
C SER A 107 -1.63 3.93 9.72
N ASN A 108 -2.95 3.98 9.86
CA ASN A 108 -3.86 4.21 8.73
C ASN A 108 -3.65 5.60 8.09
N ARG A 109 -3.18 6.59 8.84
CA ARG A 109 -2.81 7.90 8.29
C ARG A 109 -1.48 7.89 7.55
N LEU A 110 -0.54 7.08 7.98
CA LEU A 110 0.78 6.92 7.33
C LEU A 110 0.68 6.04 6.08
N ALA A 111 -0.16 5.01 6.12
CA ALA A 111 -0.35 4.04 5.04
C ALA A 111 0.98 3.42 4.57
N PRO A 112 1.69 2.71 5.45
CA PRO A 112 3.03 2.21 5.20
C PRO A 112 3.07 1.09 4.16
N GLU A 113 4.23 0.87 3.58
CA GLU A 113 4.52 -0.30 2.75
C GLU A 113 4.43 -1.58 3.57
N HIS A 114 5.25 -1.70 4.62
CA HIS A 114 5.24 -2.83 5.56
C HIS A 114 4.70 -2.36 6.91
N LEU A 115 3.72 -3.07 7.44
CA LEU A 115 3.15 -2.84 8.75
C LEU A 115 3.31 -4.09 9.62
N GLN A 116 4.11 -4.00 10.68
CA GLN A 116 4.29 -5.07 11.64
C GLN A 116 3.52 -4.80 12.93
N LEU A 117 2.78 -5.80 13.39
CA LEU A 117 1.96 -5.75 14.60
C LEU A 117 2.62 -6.62 15.68
N ALA A 118 3.52 -6.04 16.46
CA ALA A 118 4.27 -6.70 17.51
C ALA A 118 3.64 -6.48 18.89
N PHE A 119 2.34 -6.78 19.00
CA PHE A 119 1.58 -6.65 20.24
C PHE A 119 0.67 -7.87 20.46
N ASN A 120 0.23 -8.07 21.70
CA ASN A 120 -0.65 -9.17 22.05
C ASN A 120 -2.02 -9.04 21.37
N ASP A 121 -2.61 -10.18 21.00
CA ASP A 121 -3.92 -10.26 20.32
C ASP A 121 -4.00 -9.47 19.00
N ALA A 122 -2.87 -9.22 18.33
CA ALA A 122 -2.78 -8.48 17.09
C ALA A 122 -3.75 -8.98 15.99
N GLU A 123 -3.99 -10.29 15.94
CA GLU A 123 -4.90 -10.93 14.99
C GLU A 123 -6.33 -10.37 15.09
N THR A 124 -6.78 -10.00 16.29
CA THR A 124 -8.12 -9.46 16.52
C THR A 124 -8.31 -8.05 15.98
N ARG A 125 -7.19 -7.32 15.75
CA ARG A 125 -7.17 -5.92 15.34
C ARG A 125 -6.87 -5.71 13.86
N VAL A 126 -6.58 -6.78 13.09
CA VAL A 126 -6.20 -6.71 11.66
C VAL A 126 -7.26 -5.99 10.81
N SER A 127 -8.55 -6.20 11.10
CA SER A 127 -9.64 -5.57 10.35
C SER A 127 -9.71 -4.03 10.47
N GLU A 128 -9.03 -3.45 11.45
CA GLU A 128 -8.97 -2.00 11.67
C GLU A 128 -7.86 -1.34 10.83
N LEU A 129 -6.96 -2.13 10.26
CA LEU A 129 -5.83 -1.69 9.46
C LEU A 129 -6.19 -1.80 7.97
N THR A 130 -6.61 -0.71 7.38
CA THR A 130 -7.24 -0.69 6.06
C THR A 130 -6.33 -0.23 4.93
N VAL A 131 -5.17 0.32 5.26
CA VAL A 131 -4.27 0.97 4.29
C VAL A 131 -2.80 0.66 4.61
N ALA A 132 -2.37 -0.57 4.31
CA ALA A 132 -0.97 -0.98 4.35
C ALA A 132 -0.65 -1.84 3.14
N GLY A 133 0.59 -1.84 2.68
CA GLY A 133 1.02 -2.68 1.57
C GLY A 133 1.03 -4.16 1.96
N ALA A 134 1.66 -4.49 3.08
CA ALA A 134 1.61 -5.81 3.70
C ALA A 134 1.46 -5.67 5.22
N ILE A 135 0.75 -6.61 5.86
CA ILE A 135 0.55 -6.64 7.32
C ILE A 135 1.17 -7.92 7.88
N PHE A 136 2.10 -7.76 8.80
CA PHE A 136 2.80 -8.83 9.50
C PHE A 136 2.22 -8.96 10.90
N VAL A 137 1.56 -10.06 11.19
CA VAL A 137 0.75 -10.20 12.40
C VAL A 137 1.49 -11.02 13.45
N GLY A 138 1.71 -10.42 14.62
CA GLY A 138 2.41 -11.01 15.75
C GLY A 138 3.92 -10.82 15.68
N ALA A 139 4.57 -10.83 16.85
CA ALA A 139 6.01 -10.58 17.01
C ALA A 139 6.92 -11.57 16.26
N MET A 140 6.42 -12.76 15.90
CA MET A 140 7.17 -13.76 15.13
C MET A 140 7.13 -13.50 13.61
N SER A 141 6.32 -12.56 13.15
CA SER A 141 6.12 -12.27 11.73
C SER A 141 6.89 -11.01 11.36
N CYS A 142 8.20 -11.11 11.22
CA CYS A 142 9.02 -9.98 10.79
C CYS A 142 8.98 -9.79 9.26
N GLU A 143 9.27 -8.59 8.78
CA GLU A 143 9.32 -8.22 7.36
C GLU A 143 10.20 -9.17 6.52
N SER A 144 11.38 -9.54 7.03
CA SER A 144 12.30 -10.42 6.32
C SER A 144 11.67 -11.77 5.91
N LEU A 145 10.70 -12.30 6.67
CA LEU A 145 9.99 -13.51 6.26
C LEU A 145 9.12 -13.27 5.04
N GLY A 146 8.45 -12.12 4.97
CA GLY A 146 7.63 -11.74 3.82
C GLY A 146 8.46 -11.55 2.56
N ASP A 147 9.56 -10.85 2.68
CA ASP A 147 10.42 -10.53 1.54
C ASP A 147 11.07 -11.76 0.91
N TYR A 148 11.41 -12.76 1.73
CA TYR A 148 12.22 -13.88 1.23
C TYR A 148 11.47 -15.20 1.08
N CYS A 149 10.47 -15.51 1.93
CA CYS A 149 9.98 -16.90 1.98
C CYS A 149 8.53 -17.12 2.40
N ALA A 150 7.79 -16.11 2.86
CA ALA A 150 6.41 -16.31 3.30
C ALA A 150 5.39 -16.43 2.14
N GLY A 151 5.82 -16.22 0.90
CA GLY A 151 5.04 -16.49 -0.30
C GLY A 151 4.40 -15.28 -1.00
N PRO A 152 3.93 -14.22 -0.33
CA PRO A 152 3.43 -13.02 -1.01
C PRO A 152 4.50 -12.32 -1.85
N ASN A 153 4.07 -11.52 -2.83
CA ASN A 153 4.96 -10.68 -3.60
C ASN A 153 5.44 -9.50 -2.74
N HIS A 154 6.73 -9.18 -2.81
CA HIS A 154 7.36 -8.08 -2.08
C HIS A 154 7.36 -6.74 -2.85
N VAL A 155 6.75 -6.66 -4.03
CA VAL A 155 6.54 -5.39 -4.75
C VAL A 155 5.27 -4.75 -4.21
N LEU A 156 5.45 -3.83 -3.31
CA LEU A 156 4.40 -3.23 -2.48
C LEU A 156 4.24 -1.73 -2.78
N PRO A 157 3.06 -1.17 -2.50
CA PRO A 157 2.84 0.27 -2.61
C PRO A 157 3.60 1.02 -1.51
N THR A 158 4.44 1.99 -1.91
CA THR A 158 5.23 2.87 -1.04
C THR A 158 4.67 4.29 -1.03
N SER A 159 5.22 5.16 -0.20
CA SER A 159 4.89 6.60 -0.18
C SER A 159 3.40 6.85 -0.01
N SER A 160 2.80 6.12 0.92
CA SER A 160 1.38 6.16 1.27
C SER A 160 0.42 5.78 0.12
N THR A 161 0.90 5.18 -0.97
CA THR A 161 0.03 4.73 -2.08
C THR A 161 -0.80 3.49 -1.73
N ALA A 162 -0.50 2.81 -0.61
CA ALA A 162 -1.34 1.74 -0.06
C ALA A 162 -2.80 2.16 0.20
N ARG A 163 -3.10 3.47 0.19
CA ARG A 163 -4.48 4.01 0.25
C ARG A 163 -5.33 3.64 -0.97
N PHE A 164 -4.72 3.35 -2.12
CA PHE A 164 -5.43 3.09 -3.37
C PHE A 164 -4.72 2.06 -4.28
N SER A 165 -3.54 1.58 -3.89
CA SER A 165 -2.78 0.56 -4.61
C SER A 165 -2.66 -0.70 -3.77
N SER A 166 -2.57 -1.83 -4.44
CA SER A 166 -2.35 -3.15 -3.84
C SER A 166 -0.95 -3.68 -4.13
N PRO A 167 -0.47 -4.70 -3.43
CA PRO A 167 0.71 -5.47 -3.83
C PRO A 167 0.60 -5.95 -5.28
N LEU A 168 1.73 -6.06 -5.97
CA LEU A 168 1.78 -6.58 -7.34
C LEU A 168 1.20 -8.00 -7.40
N GLY A 169 0.26 -8.21 -8.30
CA GLY A 169 -0.41 -9.50 -8.48
C GLY A 169 -0.62 -9.87 -9.95
N VAL A 170 -1.16 -11.05 -10.19
CA VAL A 170 -1.47 -11.51 -11.55
C VAL A 170 -2.46 -10.58 -12.25
N TYR A 171 -3.36 -9.97 -11.52
CA TYR A 171 -4.36 -9.03 -12.03
C TYR A 171 -3.76 -7.76 -12.65
N ASP A 172 -2.54 -7.35 -12.27
CA ASP A 172 -1.83 -6.20 -12.86
C ASP A 172 -1.39 -6.48 -14.30
N PHE A 173 -1.29 -7.75 -14.67
CA PHE A 173 -0.96 -8.21 -16.02
C PHE A 173 -2.20 -8.60 -16.83
N GLN A 174 -3.40 -8.42 -16.27
CA GLN A 174 -4.66 -8.73 -16.91
C GLN A 174 -5.32 -7.47 -17.45
N LYS A 175 -5.87 -7.58 -18.66
CA LYS A 175 -6.66 -6.52 -19.27
C LYS A 175 -8.13 -6.92 -19.29
N ARG A 176 -8.99 -6.02 -18.87
CA ARG A 176 -10.45 -6.19 -18.93
C ARG A 176 -11.01 -5.42 -20.13
N SER A 177 -12.00 -6.00 -20.80
CA SER A 177 -12.79 -5.33 -21.83
C SER A 177 -14.26 -5.52 -21.53
N SER A 178 -15.05 -4.49 -21.71
CA SER A 178 -16.50 -4.59 -21.64
C SER A 178 -17.05 -5.17 -22.95
N ILE A 179 -17.90 -6.18 -22.86
CA ILE A 179 -18.66 -6.71 -23.98
C ILE A 179 -20.13 -6.38 -23.73
N ILE A 180 -20.70 -5.58 -24.63
CA ILE A 180 -22.10 -5.15 -24.52
C ILE A 180 -22.87 -5.75 -25.68
N HIS A 181 -23.88 -6.55 -25.34
CA HIS A 181 -24.84 -7.14 -26.30
C HIS A 181 -26.25 -6.81 -25.84
N CYS A 182 -26.97 -6.04 -26.66
CA CYS A 182 -28.37 -5.70 -26.40
C CYS A 182 -29.30 -6.59 -27.23
N SER A 183 -30.37 -7.12 -26.64
CA SER A 183 -31.51 -7.63 -27.39
C SER A 183 -32.25 -6.48 -28.07
N THR A 184 -33.10 -6.81 -29.03
CA THR A 184 -33.96 -5.82 -29.70
C THR A 184 -34.81 -5.03 -28.69
N GLU A 185 -35.46 -5.72 -27.77
CA GLU A 185 -36.31 -5.13 -26.72
C GLU A 185 -35.49 -4.27 -25.78
N GLY A 186 -34.28 -4.74 -25.38
CA GLY A 186 -33.36 -3.99 -24.57
C GLY A 186 -32.88 -2.71 -25.25
N ALA A 187 -32.58 -2.79 -26.54
CA ALA A 187 -32.14 -1.62 -27.33
C ALA A 187 -33.26 -0.57 -27.45
N MET A 188 -34.55 -1.00 -27.56
CA MET A 188 -35.70 -0.09 -27.60
C MET A 188 -35.84 0.71 -26.28
N VAL A 189 -35.69 0.07 -25.15
CA VAL A 189 -35.81 0.71 -23.84
C VAL A 189 -34.61 1.64 -23.61
N LEU A 190 -33.41 1.11 -23.77
CA LEU A 190 -32.15 1.86 -23.52
C LEU A 190 -31.91 2.98 -24.54
N GLY A 191 -32.31 2.78 -25.80
CA GLY A 191 -32.16 3.77 -26.87
C GLY A 191 -32.91 5.06 -26.61
N ARG A 192 -34.12 4.99 -26.03
CA ARG A 192 -34.87 6.20 -25.62
C ARG A 192 -34.16 6.96 -24.52
N VAL A 193 -33.62 6.25 -23.53
CA VAL A 193 -32.87 6.87 -22.45
C VAL A 193 -31.58 7.48 -22.98
N ALA A 194 -30.86 6.75 -23.83
CA ALA A 194 -29.61 7.22 -24.43
C ALA A 194 -29.81 8.47 -25.25
N SER A 195 -30.92 8.56 -26.05
CA SER A 195 -31.23 9.76 -26.83
C SER A 195 -31.47 10.98 -25.95
N VAL A 196 -32.23 10.84 -24.86
CA VAL A 196 -32.51 11.97 -23.94
C VAL A 196 -31.21 12.46 -23.28
N LEU A 197 -30.38 11.53 -22.77
CA LEU A 197 -29.14 11.87 -22.12
C LEU A 197 -28.13 12.54 -23.09
N ALA A 198 -27.98 11.98 -24.29
CA ALA A 198 -27.06 12.52 -25.29
C ALA A 198 -27.47 13.94 -25.73
N ARG A 199 -28.78 14.21 -25.86
CA ARG A 199 -29.26 15.57 -26.16
C ARG A 199 -29.02 16.54 -25.01
N GLY A 200 -29.14 16.07 -23.75
CA GLY A 200 -28.78 16.85 -22.57
C GLY A 200 -27.32 17.26 -22.55
N GLU A 201 -26.45 16.44 -23.15
CA GLU A 201 -25.01 16.71 -23.31
C GLU A 201 -24.69 17.44 -24.64
N SER A 202 -25.68 17.78 -25.45
CA SER A 202 -25.52 18.40 -26.80
C SER A 202 -24.79 17.47 -27.79
N LEU A 203 -24.89 16.14 -27.59
CA LEU A 203 -24.27 15.12 -28.45
C LEU A 203 -25.28 14.58 -29.47
N GLU A 204 -25.60 15.36 -30.51
CA GLU A 204 -26.63 15.06 -31.52
C GLU A 204 -26.40 13.71 -32.22
N ALA A 205 -25.17 13.41 -32.62
CA ALA A 205 -24.88 12.13 -33.30
C ALA A 205 -25.08 10.91 -32.41
N HIS A 206 -24.82 11.02 -31.13
CA HIS A 206 -25.11 9.95 -30.16
C HIS A 206 -26.61 9.73 -30.02
N ALA A 207 -27.39 10.82 -29.88
CA ALA A 207 -28.84 10.74 -29.80
C ALA A 207 -29.41 10.07 -31.05
N ARG A 208 -29.05 10.54 -32.23
CA ARG A 208 -29.53 10.00 -33.53
C ARG A 208 -29.09 8.55 -33.76
N SER A 209 -27.88 8.17 -33.30
CA SER A 209 -27.45 6.79 -33.40
C SER A 209 -28.37 5.82 -32.65
N ALA A 210 -28.88 6.20 -31.49
CA ALA A 210 -29.86 5.43 -30.75
C ALA A 210 -31.24 5.46 -31.43
N GLU A 211 -31.72 6.62 -31.85
CA GLU A 211 -33.02 6.86 -32.48
C GLU A 211 -33.20 6.08 -33.80
N LEU A 212 -32.18 6.01 -34.65
CA LEU A 212 -32.24 5.26 -35.91
C LEU A 212 -32.45 3.75 -35.68
N ARG A 213 -32.00 3.21 -34.56
CA ARG A 213 -32.28 1.80 -34.21
C ARG A 213 -33.68 1.59 -33.70
N LEU A 214 -34.29 2.61 -33.09
CA LEU A 214 -35.71 2.56 -32.68
C LEU A 214 -36.62 2.61 -33.90
N ALA A 215 -36.35 3.48 -34.86
CA ALA A 215 -37.15 3.67 -36.06
C ALA A 215 -37.15 2.45 -37.01
N THR A 216 -36.11 1.60 -36.98
CA THR A 216 -36.00 0.41 -37.85
C THR A 216 -36.98 -0.73 -37.42
N LEU A 217 -37.58 -0.62 -36.26
CA LEU A 217 -38.43 -1.65 -35.67
C LEU A 217 -39.93 -1.29 -35.69
N ASP A 218 -40.28 -0.06 -36.03
CA ASP A 218 -41.63 0.45 -36.15
C ASP A 218 -42.17 0.35 -37.62
N GLY A 219 -41.38 -0.22 -38.55
CA GLY A 219 -41.70 -0.45 -39.97
C GLY A 219 -41.61 -1.92 -40.33
#